data_1de9b88ea1fddbe777d85fa76cbcbde6
#
_entry.id   1de9b88ea1fddbe777d85fa76cbcbde6
#
_cell.length_a   1.000
_cell.length_b   1.000
_cell.length_c   1.000
_cell.angle_alpha   90.00
_cell.angle_beta   90.00
_cell.angle_gamma   90.00
#
_symmetry.space_group_name_H-M   'P 1'
#
loop_
_entity.id
_entity.type
_entity.pdbx_description
1 polymer ?
#
loop_
_entity_poly.entity_id
_entity_poly.type
_entity_poly.pdbx_seq_one_letter_code
_entity_poly.pdbx_strand_id
1 'polypeptide(L)'
;MFLISLARIDVCENQRKRIHLLSHIYYEIDKYLYAPYYVSFSLVSFMTRINLVPPEELCDQHLLAEHRELTRIPNAVAKGKYHLKGQPAEYKLGEGHVRFFFNKLAFLKKRYDALHAECKARGFNVQYIWNETLPDDPSLWLDYEATEAALQINR
;
A
#
# COMPACT_ATOMS: atom_id res chain seq x y z
N MET A 1 -22.81 -3.98 -17.33
CA MET A 1 -22.08 -3.11 -16.38
C MET A 1 -22.50 -3.31 -14.92
N PHE A 2 -23.76 -3.67 -14.62
CA PHE A 2 -24.26 -3.89 -13.26
C PHE A 2 -23.79 -5.20 -12.57
N LEU A 3 -23.55 -6.28 -13.31
CA LEU A 3 -23.17 -7.58 -12.75
C LEU A 3 -21.74 -7.65 -12.18
N ILE A 4 -20.81 -6.86 -12.73
CA ILE A 4 -19.43 -6.81 -12.24
C ILE A 4 -19.35 -6.09 -10.87
N SER A 5 -20.23 -5.12 -10.63
CA SER A 5 -20.32 -4.40 -9.35
C SER A 5 -20.79 -5.28 -8.20
N LEU A 6 -21.73 -6.17 -8.44
CA LEU A 6 -22.27 -7.07 -7.40
C LEU A 6 -21.26 -8.13 -6.96
N ALA A 7 -20.52 -8.73 -7.90
CA ALA A 7 -19.50 -9.73 -7.58
C ALA A 7 -18.33 -9.13 -6.75
N ARG A 8 -17.98 -7.86 -6.99
CA ARG A 8 -16.96 -7.15 -6.20
C ARG A 8 -17.42 -6.82 -4.78
N ILE A 9 -18.69 -6.47 -4.60
CA ILE A 9 -19.29 -6.22 -3.29
C ILE A 9 -19.26 -7.48 -2.44
N ASP A 10 -19.57 -8.64 -3.00
CA ASP A 10 -19.59 -9.92 -2.29
C ASP A 10 -18.19 -10.37 -1.82
N VAL A 11 -17.16 -10.17 -2.63
CA VAL A 11 -15.77 -10.51 -2.26
C VAL A 11 -15.26 -9.59 -1.14
N CYS A 12 -15.55 -8.30 -1.21
CA CYS A 12 -15.15 -7.34 -0.19
C CYS A 12 -15.90 -7.55 1.14
N GLU A 13 -17.18 -7.88 1.07
CA GLU A 13 -18.01 -8.16 2.24
C GLU A 13 -17.64 -9.47 2.93
N ASN A 14 -17.28 -10.50 2.17
CA ASN A 14 -16.77 -11.76 2.70
C ASN A 14 -15.39 -11.59 3.36
N GLN A 15 -14.54 -10.75 2.82
CA GLN A 15 -13.25 -10.40 3.46
C GLN A 15 -13.46 -9.56 4.73
N ARG A 16 -14.40 -8.60 4.74
CA ARG A 16 -14.78 -7.84 5.95
C ARG A 16 -15.24 -8.75 7.10
N LYS A 17 -16.12 -9.70 6.83
CA LYS A 17 -16.61 -10.67 7.85
C LYS A 17 -15.47 -11.53 8.41
N ARG A 18 -14.53 -11.94 7.56
CA ARG A 18 -13.38 -12.76 7.97
C ARG A 18 -12.39 -12.00 8.84
N ILE A 19 -12.16 -10.70 8.56
CA ILE A 19 -11.25 -9.84 9.32
C ILE A 19 -11.90 -9.37 10.62
N HIS A 20 -13.19 -9.08 10.63
CA HIS A 20 -13.91 -8.74 11.86
C HIS A 20 -13.92 -9.91 12.84
N LEU A 21 -14.06 -11.13 12.34
CA LEU A 21 -13.95 -12.34 13.16
C LEU A 21 -12.54 -12.53 13.72
N LEU A 22 -11.51 -12.32 12.91
CA LEU A 22 -10.12 -12.44 13.32
C LEU A 22 -9.72 -11.31 14.29
N SER A 23 -10.15 -10.08 14.08
CA SER A 23 -9.86 -8.97 15.00
C SER A 23 -10.54 -9.15 16.35
N HIS A 24 -11.75 -9.72 16.39
CA HIS A 24 -12.43 -10.04 17.64
C HIS A 24 -11.73 -11.17 18.39
N ILE A 25 -11.25 -12.18 17.69
CA ILE A 25 -10.46 -13.27 18.27
C ILE A 25 -9.12 -12.74 18.80
N TYR A 26 -8.44 -11.84 18.07
CA TYR A 26 -7.19 -11.23 18.55
C TYR A 26 -7.39 -10.32 19.75
N TYR A 27 -8.48 -9.55 19.82
CA TYR A 27 -8.77 -8.68 20.95
C TYR A 27 -9.10 -9.47 22.24
N GLU A 28 -9.75 -10.62 22.13
CA GLU A 28 -10.02 -11.50 23.27
C GLU A 28 -8.78 -12.26 23.73
N ILE A 29 -7.86 -12.61 22.83
CA ILE A 29 -6.62 -13.32 23.19
C ILE A 29 -5.64 -12.39 23.91
N ASP A 30 -5.56 -11.11 23.54
CA ASP A 30 -4.68 -10.12 24.20
C ASP A 30 -5.07 -9.87 25.67
N LYS A 31 -6.30 -10.16 26.03
CA LYS A 31 -6.83 -9.98 27.39
C LYS A 31 -6.39 -11.06 28.39
N TYR A 32 -5.90 -12.21 27.88
CA TYR A 32 -5.55 -13.37 28.72
C TYR A 32 -4.06 -13.75 28.70
N LEU A 33 -3.21 -13.08 27.91
CA LEU A 33 -1.78 -13.40 27.79
C LEU A 33 -0.88 -12.24 28.25
N TYR A 34 -1.04 -11.81 29.51
CA TYR A 34 0.03 -11.10 30.21
C TYR A 34 0.99 -12.15 30.82
N ALA A 35 1.89 -12.67 30.03
CA ALA A 35 3.04 -13.45 30.48
C ALA A 35 4.28 -13.06 29.68
N PRO A 36 5.45 -12.91 30.33
CA PRO A 36 6.63 -12.32 29.73
C PRO A 36 7.41 -13.35 28.90
N TYR A 37 6.85 -13.75 27.79
CA TYR A 37 7.62 -14.42 26.76
C TYR A 37 7.64 -13.52 25.52
N TYR A 38 8.76 -12.87 25.31
CA TYR A 38 9.15 -12.34 24.01
C TYR A 38 9.14 -13.50 23.00
N VAL A 39 7.98 -13.86 22.52
CA VAL A 39 7.88 -14.53 21.25
C VAL A 39 8.31 -13.47 20.24
N SER A 40 9.52 -13.60 19.75
CA SER A 40 10.00 -12.96 18.56
C SER A 40 8.89 -13.08 17.52
N PHE A 41 8.05 -12.05 17.43
CA PHE A 41 7.07 -11.89 16.34
C PHE A 41 7.90 -11.52 15.12
N SER A 42 8.60 -12.56 14.63
CA SER A 42 9.37 -12.55 13.42
C SER A 42 8.45 -12.06 12.31
N LEU A 43 8.56 -10.74 12.04
CA LEU A 43 8.38 -10.16 10.73
C LEU A 43 7.27 -10.81 9.89
N VAL A 44 6.02 -10.56 10.24
CA VAL A 44 5.05 -10.28 9.20
C VAL A 44 5.57 -8.98 8.60
N SER A 45 6.42 -9.09 7.61
CA SER A 45 6.79 -7.99 6.74
C SER A 45 5.48 -7.45 6.21
N PHE A 46 4.97 -6.37 6.81
CA PHE A 46 3.92 -5.58 6.21
C PHE A 46 4.53 -5.03 4.92
N MET A 47 4.41 -5.84 3.88
CA MET A 47 4.93 -5.46 2.57
C MET A 47 4.07 -4.31 2.09
N THR A 48 4.67 -3.11 2.10
CA THR A 48 4.10 -1.96 1.40
C THR A 48 3.74 -2.40 -0.02
N ARG A 49 2.45 -2.41 -0.33
CA ARG A 49 1.96 -2.74 -1.66
C ARG A 49 1.49 -1.47 -2.34
N ILE A 50 2.11 -1.15 -3.46
CA ILE A 50 1.68 -0.08 -4.36
C ILE A 50 0.97 -0.74 -5.54
N ASN A 51 -0.32 -0.47 -5.68
CA ASN A 51 -1.10 -0.99 -6.79
C ASN A 51 -1.00 -0.05 -8.01
N LEU A 52 -1.23 -0.60 -9.19
CA LEU A 52 -1.20 0.16 -10.45
C LEU A 52 -2.60 0.39 -11.03
N VAL A 53 -3.60 -0.35 -10.53
CA VAL A 53 -5.00 -0.16 -10.92
C VAL A 53 -5.55 1.16 -10.40
N PRO A 54 -6.53 1.79 -11.09
CA PRO A 54 -7.17 3.01 -10.61
C PRO A 54 -7.65 2.91 -9.15
N PRO A 55 -7.52 3.98 -8.33
CA PRO A 55 -7.94 3.95 -6.93
C PRO A 55 -9.42 3.59 -6.73
N GLU A 56 -10.28 3.97 -7.66
CA GLU A 56 -11.72 3.68 -7.66
C GLU A 56 -12.02 2.17 -7.80
N GLU A 57 -11.09 1.40 -8.33
CA GLU A 57 -11.18 -0.06 -8.41
C GLU A 57 -10.82 -0.76 -7.08
N LEU A 58 -10.17 -0.05 -6.16
CA LEU A 58 -9.78 -0.62 -4.87
C LEU A 58 -10.97 -0.67 -3.92
N CYS A 59 -11.08 -1.75 -3.15
CA CYS A 59 -11.99 -1.74 -2.00
C CYS A 59 -11.44 -0.84 -0.89
N ASP A 60 -12.30 -0.38 0.01
CA ASP A 60 -11.96 0.58 1.08
C ASP A 60 -10.74 0.17 1.88
N GLN A 61 -10.63 -1.11 2.20
CA GLN A 61 -9.51 -1.64 2.98
C GLN A 61 -8.17 -1.51 2.23
N HIS A 62 -8.15 -1.85 0.94
CA HIS A 62 -6.94 -1.74 0.12
C HIS A 62 -6.59 -0.28 -0.15
N LEU A 63 -7.59 0.57 -0.41
CA LEU A 63 -7.42 2.01 -0.60
C LEU A 63 -6.76 2.66 0.62
N LEU A 64 -7.31 2.45 1.82
CA LEU A 64 -6.78 3.02 3.06
C LEU A 64 -5.41 2.45 3.42
N ALA A 65 -5.20 1.16 3.21
CA ALA A 65 -3.92 0.52 3.46
C ALA A 65 -2.83 1.08 2.54
N GLU A 66 -3.10 1.18 1.23
CA GLU A 66 -2.14 1.71 0.27
C GLU A 66 -1.85 3.19 0.54
N HIS A 67 -2.86 4.03 0.79
CA HIS A 67 -2.66 5.43 1.12
C HIS A 67 -1.71 5.62 2.31
N ARG A 68 -1.83 4.79 3.36
CA ARG A 68 -0.95 4.80 4.52
C ARG A 68 0.45 4.31 4.19
N GLU A 69 0.56 3.18 3.51
CA GLU A 69 1.83 2.49 3.28
C GLU A 69 2.69 3.17 2.21
N LEU A 70 2.07 3.81 1.22
CA LEU A 70 2.78 4.51 0.15
C LEU A 70 3.73 5.57 0.69
N THR A 71 3.35 6.32 1.72
CA THR A 71 4.16 7.40 2.31
C THR A 71 5.47 6.90 2.95
N ARG A 72 5.61 5.60 3.20
CA ARG A 72 6.84 5.00 3.73
C ARG A 72 8.00 5.11 2.75
N ILE A 73 7.73 5.02 1.43
CA ILE A 73 8.78 5.06 0.40
C ILE A 73 9.42 6.45 0.34
N PRO A 74 8.68 7.56 0.12
CA PRO A 74 9.26 8.89 0.15
C PRO A 74 9.92 9.23 1.50
N ASN A 75 9.36 8.77 2.61
CA ASN A 75 9.98 8.95 3.92
C ASN A 75 11.31 8.21 4.08
N ALA A 76 11.46 7.05 3.47
CA ALA A 76 12.74 6.33 3.44
C ALA A 76 13.76 7.06 2.57
N VAL A 77 13.34 7.59 1.41
CA VAL A 77 14.19 8.39 0.51
C VAL A 77 14.66 9.68 1.21
N ALA A 78 13.77 10.43 1.85
CA ALA A 78 14.10 11.63 2.59
C ALA A 78 15.15 11.39 3.70
N LYS A 79 15.14 10.20 4.31
CA LYS A 79 16.09 9.78 5.35
C LYS A 79 17.38 9.15 4.79
N GLY A 80 17.57 9.11 3.47
CA GLY A 80 18.70 8.42 2.83
C GLY A 80 18.70 6.90 3.01
N LYS A 81 17.56 6.31 3.42
CA LYS A 81 17.43 4.86 3.66
C LYS A 81 16.91 4.15 2.42
N TYR A 82 17.64 4.23 1.32
CA TYR A 82 17.27 3.59 0.06
C TYR A 82 18.52 3.12 -0.70
N HIS A 83 18.34 2.14 -1.57
CA HIS A 83 19.41 1.62 -2.42
C HIS A 83 18.86 1.39 -3.83
N LEU A 84 19.51 2.00 -4.82
CA LEU A 84 19.18 1.81 -6.24
C LEU A 84 19.88 0.59 -6.84
N LYS A 85 20.98 0.13 -6.25
CA LYS A 85 21.71 -1.06 -6.72
C LYS A 85 20.82 -2.31 -6.59
N GLY A 86 20.69 -3.05 -7.68
CA GLY A 86 19.84 -4.25 -7.73
C GLY A 86 18.33 -3.94 -7.72
N GLN A 87 17.96 -2.75 -8.16
CA GLN A 87 16.57 -2.39 -8.37
C GLN A 87 15.98 -3.26 -9.50
N PRO A 88 14.77 -3.82 -9.32
CA PRO A 88 14.11 -4.55 -10.41
C PRO A 88 13.86 -3.66 -11.62
N ALA A 89 14.08 -4.20 -12.83
CA ALA A 89 13.79 -3.48 -14.07
C ALA A 89 12.28 -3.35 -14.32
N GLU A 90 11.50 -4.34 -13.87
CA GLU A 90 10.07 -4.42 -14.06
C GLU A 90 9.32 -4.43 -12.73
N TYR A 91 8.06 -4.01 -12.79
CA TYR A 91 7.15 -4.09 -11.65
C TYR A 91 6.94 -5.55 -11.23
N LYS A 92 7.00 -5.78 -9.94
CA LYS A 92 6.74 -7.10 -9.34
C LYS A 92 6.19 -6.95 -7.93
N LEU A 93 5.47 -7.94 -7.46
CA LEU A 93 5.10 -8.07 -6.05
C LEU A 93 6.18 -8.85 -5.27
N GLY A 94 6.16 -8.73 -3.97
CA GLY A 94 7.09 -9.44 -3.10
C GLY A 94 8.44 -8.77 -2.97
N GLU A 95 9.50 -9.55 -2.93
CA GLU A 95 10.86 -9.04 -2.76
C GLU A 95 11.23 -8.07 -3.90
N GLY A 96 11.73 -6.89 -3.53
CA GLY A 96 12.10 -5.85 -4.48
C GLY A 96 10.98 -4.90 -4.88
N HIS A 97 9.71 -5.16 -4.51
CA HIS A 97 8.58 -4.28 -4.84
C HIS A 97 8.82 -2.83 -4.40
N VAL A 98 9.13 -2.61 -3.15
CA VAL A 98 9.45 -1.25 -2.61
C VAL A 98 10.67 -0.66 -3.30
N ARG A 99 11.71 -1.47 -3.55
CA ARG A 99 12.94 -1.03 -4.21
C ARG A 99 12.69 -0.54 -5.63
N PHE A 100 11.74 -1.13 -6.33
CA PHE A 100 11.32 -0.70 -7.68
C PHE A 100 10.88 0.76 -7.72
N PHE A 101 10.31 1.27 -6.63
CA PHE A 101 9.76 2.62 -6.57
C PHE A 101 10.71 3.70 -6.01
N PHE A 102 11.90 3.36 -5.49
CA PHE A 102 12.78 4.35 -4.86
C PHE A 102 13.19 5.51 -5.78
N ASN A 103 13.25 5.29 -7.08
CA ASN A 103 13.55 6.32 -8.07
C ASN A 103 12.32 6.79 -8.86
N LYS A 104 11.12 6.49 -8.41
CA LYS A 104 9.87 6.83 -9.12
C LYS A 104 8.99 7.76 -8.27
N LEU A 105 9.60 8.80 -7.70
CA LEU A 105 8.89 9.73 -6.81
C LEU A 105 7.80 10.50 -7.54
N ALA A 106 7.96 10.82 -8.85
CA ALA A 106 6.93 11.48 -9.62
C ALA A 106 5.67 10.60 -9.77
N PHE A 107 5.86 9.32 -10.08
CA PHE A 107 4.76 8.35 -10.10
C PHE A 107 4.10 8.22 -8.72
N LEU A 108 4.90 8.07 -7.66
CA LEU A 108 4.37 7.94 -6.30
C LEU A 108 3.59 9.16 -5.84
N LYS A 109 4.02 10.37 -6.23
CA LYS A 109 3.28 11.60 -5.92
C LYS A 109 1.93 11.63 -6.60
N LYS A 110 1.87 11.33 -7.90
CA LYS A 110 0.61 11.22 -8.64
C LYS A 110 -0.30 10.17 -8.02
N ARG A 111 0.27 9.02 -7.67
CA ARG A 111 -0.48 7.92 -7.04
C ARG A 111 -1.03 8.32 -5.68
N TYR A 112 -0.22 9.00 -4.86
CA TYR A 112 -0.65 9.52 -3.56
C TYR A 112 -1.83 10.49 -3.72
N ASP A 113 -1.74 11.44 -4.65
CA ASP A 113 -2.80 12.43 -4.87
C ASP A 113 -4.11 11.76 -5.30
N ALA A 114 -4.03 10.77 -6.19
CA ALA A 114 -5.20 10.02 -6.63
C ALA A 114 -5.84 9.20 -5.49
N LEU A 115 -5.03 8.49 -4.69
CA LEU A 115 -5.52 7.76 -3.52
C LEU A 115 -6.15 8.68 -2.48
N HIS A 116 -5.52 9.85 -2.24
CA HIS A 116 -6.01 10.83 -1.28
C HIS A 116 -7.35 11.43 -1.72
N ALA A 117 -7.49 11.75 -3.01
CA ALA A 117 -8.74 12.25 -3.59
C ALA A 117 -9.86 11.20 -3.46
N GLU A 118 -9.58 9.93 -3.76
CA GLU A 118 -10.54 8.85 -3.65
C GLU A 118 -10.95 8.57 -2.20
N CYS A 119 -9.99 8.62 -1.26
CA CYS A 119 -10.30 8.52 0.17
C CYS A 119 -11.26 9.61 0.61
N LYS A 120 -11.02 10.86 0.19
CA LYS A 120 -11.92 11.98 0.49
C LYS A 120 -13.29 11.83 -0.16
N ALA A 121 -13.35 11.39 -1.41
CA ALA A 121 -14.60 11.16 -2.14
C ALA A 121 -15.47 10.12 -1.43
N ARG A 122 -14.85 9.11 -0.79
CA ARG A 122 -15.55 8.10 0.03
C ARG A 122 -15.81 8.55 1.47
N GLY A 123 -15.46 9.77 1.86
CA GLY A 123 -15.69 10.33 3.20
C GLY A 123 -14.69 9.86 4.27
N PHE A 124 -13.55 9.30 3.89
CA PHE A 124 -12.51 8.90 4.84
C PHE A 124 -11.68 10.10 5.31
N ASN A 125 -11.46 10.19 6.63
CA ASN A 125 -10.55 11.16 7.22
C ASN A 125 -9.14 10.55 7.26
N VAL A 126 -8.34 10.82 6.23
CA VAL A 126 -6.96 10.33 6.11
C VAL A 126 -5.96 11.40 6.56
N GLN A 127 -4.99 11.01 7.41
CA GLN A 127 -4.05 11.91 8.06
C GLN A 127 -2.60 11.73 7.61
N TYR A 128 -2.32 10.73 6.77
CA TYR A 128 -0.98 10.48 6.25
C TYR A 128 -0.66 11.48 5.14
N ILE A 129 0.32 12.34 5.39
CA ILE A 129 0.68 13.46 4.53
C ILE A 129 1.91 13.09 3.71
N TRP A 130 1.96 13.56 2.47
CA TRP A 130 3.14 13.47 1.61
C TRP A 130 4.30 14.24 2.24
N ASN A 131 5.50 13.67 2.14
CA ASN A 131 6.71 14.33 2.65
C ASN A 131 7.21 15.35 1.62
N GLU A 132 7.23 16.62 2.00
CA GLU A 132 7.70 17.73 1.15
C GLU A 132 9.23 17.92 1.21
N THR A 133 9.93 17.24 2.14
CA THR A 133 11.39 17.39 2.33
C THR A 133 12.18 16.32 1.56
N LEU A 134 11.81 16.10 0.30
CA LEU A 134 12.49 15.12 -0.56
C LEU A 134 13.69 15.76 -1.26
N PRO A 135 14.74 14.96 -1.58
CA PRO A 135 15.86 15.44 -2.37
C PRO A 135 15.43 15.93 -3.75
N ASP A 136 15.97 17.06 -4.18
CA ASP A 136 15.83 17.58 -5.54
C ASP A 136 16.87 16.93 -6.46
N ASP A 137 16.76 15.61 -6.62
CA ASP A 137 17.62 14.81 -7.50
C ASP A 137 16.76 14.24 -8.63
N PRO A 138 16.95 14.71 -9.88
CA PRO A 138 16.17 14.23 -11.02
C PRO A 138 16.18 12.71 -11.21
N SER A 139 17.24 12.03 -10.77
CA SER A 139 17.35 10.58 -10.88
C SER A 139 16.35 9.82 -10.00
N LEU A 140 15.81 10.48 -8.97
CA LEU A 140 14.80 9.93 -8.07
C LEU A 140 13.36 10.26 -8.51
N TRP A 141 13.18 11.27 -9.35
CA TRP A 141 11.87 11.77 -9.77
C TRP A 141 11.43 11.23 -11.12
N LEU A 142 11.72 9.96 -11.39
CA LEU A 142 11.22 9.33 -12.60
C LEU A 142 9.72 9.07 -12.49
N ASP A 143 9.05 9.12 -13.63
CA ASP A 143 7.67 8.67 -13.78
C ASP A 143 7.61 7.19 -14.16
N TYR A 144 6.43 6.60 -14.11
CA TYR A 144 6.21 5.21 -14.52
C TYR A 144 4.81 5.03 -15.10
N GLU A 145 4.77 4.47 -16.28
CA GLU A 145 3.52 4.03 -16.91
C GLU A 145 3.38 2.52 -16.76
N ALA A 146 2.25 2.09 -16.22
CA ALA A 146 1.99 0.68 -16.00
C ALA A 146 1.81 -0.07 -17.32
N THR A 147 2.58 -1.11 -17.51
CA THR A 147 2.37 -2.04 -18.63
C THR A 147 1.14 -2.91 -18.38
N GLU A 148 0.53 -3.46 -19.44
CA GLU A 148 -0.61 -4.37 -19.28
C GLU A 148 -0.26 -5.59 -18.42
N ALA A 149 0.94 -6.14 -18.57
CA ALA A 149 1.43 -7.23 -17.74
C ALA A 149 1.50 -6.83 -16.24
N ALA A 150 1.95 -5.62 -15.95
CA ALA A 150 2.00 -5.10 -14.58
C ALA A 150 0.59 -4.88 -13.99
N LEU A 151 -0.37 -4.43 -14.80
CA LEU A 151 -1.77 -4.29 -14.39
C LEU A 151 -2.41 -5.64 -14.07
N GLN A 152 -2.12 -6.67 -14.86
CA GLN A 152 -2.63 -8.03 -14.61
C GLN A 152 -2.11 -8.64 -13.29
N ILE A 153 -0.90 -8.29 -12.86
CA ILE A 153 -0.37 -8.72 -11.55
C ILE A 153 -1.21 -8.15 -10.38
N ASN A 154 -1.90 -7.03 -10.61
CA ASN A 154 -2.70 -6.34 -9.58
C ASN A 154 -4.16 -6.77 -9.53
N ARG A 155 -4.67 -7.39 -10.56
CA ARG A 155 -6.06 -7.86 -10.69
C ARG A 155 -6.21 -9.31 -10.29
#